data_fa48a90ce54f16c1c85415a2d54fc0a0
#
_entry.id   fa48a90ce54f16c1c85415a2d54fc0a0
#
_cell.length_a   1.000
_cell.length_b   1.000
_cell.length_c   1.000
_cell.angle_alpha   90.00
_cell.angle_beta   90.00
_cell.angle_gamma   90.00
#
_symmetry.space_group_name_H-M   'P 1'
#
loop_
_entity.id
_entity.type
_entity.pdbx_description
1 polymer ?
#
loop_
_entity_poly.entity_id
_entity_poly.type
_entity_poly.pdbx_seq_one_letter_code
_entity_poly.pdbx_strand_id
1 'polypeptide(L)'
;AASKIVNESGGPGETERVRITIHVVYDSDLDQVKNVLVSIALANENILNTPEPRVRFREFGDHGLKLQLLFWIHKPEIRGRTIDAVNTEIYKQFSQNKIHIPYPTMKVILPK
;
A
#
# COMPACT_ATOMS: atom_id res chain seq x y z
N ALA A 1 -21.12 -10.92 20.70
CA ALA A 1 -20.82 -10.64 20.39
C ALA A 1 -20.48 -10.40 19.97
N ALA A 2 -20.69 -10.51 20.10
CA ALA A 2 -20.38 -10.14 19.68
C ALA A 2 -19.91 -9.85 19.19
N SER A 3 -20.02 -9.96 19.32
CA SER A 3 -19.68 -9.56 18.88
C SER A 3 -19.12 -9.36 18.31
N LYS A 4 -19.09 -9.44 18.40
CA LYS A 4 -18.74 -9.21 17.83
C LYS A 4 -18.38 -8.84 17.14
N ILE A 5 -18.67 -8.77 17.12
CA ILE A 5 -18.52 -8.35 16.43
C ILE A 5 -18.20 -7.82 15.91
N VAL A 6 -18.35 -7.70 16.01
CA VAL A 6 -18.22 -7.09 15.53
C VAL A 6 -17.85 -6.51 15.12
N ASN A 7 -17.94 -6.32 15.24
CA ASN A 7 -17.82 -5.71 14.83
C ASN A 7 -17.28 -5.30 14.61
N GLU A 8 -17.05 -5.38 14.76
CA GLU A 8 -16.69 -5.01 14.42
C GLU A 8 -16.36 -4.58 13.87
N SER A 9 -16.46 -4.57 13.65
CA SER A 9 -16.40 -4.18 12.90
C SER A 9 -16.82 -3.58 12.34
N GLY A 10 -16.83 -3.71 12.28
CA GLY A 10 -17.38 -3.01 11.76
C GLY A 10 -18.38 -2.62 11.36
N GLY A 11 -18.51 -2.52 11.74
CA GLY A 11 -19.61 -1.95 11.41
C GLY A 11 -20.42 -2.68 10.54
N PRO A 12 -21.24 -2.11 10.13
CA PRO A 12 -22.16 -2.75 9.41
C PRO A 12 -21.45 -3.37 8.37
N GLY A 13 -21.44 -4.24 8.30
CA GLY A 13 -20.81 -4.81 7.33
C GLY A 13 -19.48 -5.22 7.64
N GLU A 14 -18.85 -5.83 6.82
CA GLU A 14 -17.58 -6.38 7.01
C GLU A 14 -16.56 -5.57 6.33
N THR A 15 -16.01 -4.62 7.00
CA THR A 15 -14.91 -3.86 6.43
C THR A 15 -13.61 -4.48 6.93
N GLU A 16 -12.57 -4.28 6.15
CA GLU A 16 -11.28 -4.83 6.51
C GLU A 16 -10.20 -3.81 6.18
N ARG A 17 -9.25 -3.65 7.07
CA ARG A 17 -8.13 -2.76 6.84
C ARG A 17 -7.01 -3.52 6.14
N VAL A 18 -6.43 -2.88 5.13
CA VAL A 18 -5.35 -3.47 4.35
C VAL A 18 -4.11 -2.60 4.46
N ARG A 19 -2.96 -3.24 4.58
CA ARG A 19 -1.67 -2.56 4.59
C ARG A 19 -0.82 -3.12 3.48
N ILE A 20 -0.23 -2.22 2.69
CA ILE A 20 0.70 -2.62 1.65
C ILE A 20 2.02 -1.93 1.93
N THR A 21 3.07 -2.71 2.09
CA THR A 21 4.40 -2.17 2.37
C THR A 21 5.13 -1.91 1.07
N ILE A 22 5.67 -0.72 0.93
CA ILE A 22 6.39 -0.30 -0.26
C ILE A 22 7.76 0.23 0.15
N HIS A 23 8.79 -0.11 -0.60
CA HIS A 23 10.13 0.42 -0.38
C HIS A 23 10.53 1.27 -1.58
N VAL A 24 11.14 2.44 -1.32
CA VAL A 24 11.66 3.29 -2.38
C VAL A 24 13.09 3.66 -2.03
N VAL A 25 13.87 4.01 -3.06
CA VAL A 25 15.29 4.35 -2.83
C VAL A 25 15.40 5.61 -2.00
N TYR A 26 16.56 5.78 -1.36
CA TYR A 26 16.76 6.86 -0.39
C TYR A 26 16.64 8.27 -0.96
N ASP A 27 16.88 8.46 -2.23
CA ASP A 27 16.78 9.79 -2.83
C ASP A 27 15.36 10.17 -3.25
N SER A 28 14.39 9.34 -2.93
CA SER A 28 13.02 9.59 -3.36
C SER A 28 12.40 10.81 -2.72
N ASP A 29 11.55 11.49 -3.47
CA ASP A 29 10.76 12.59 -2.95
C ASP A 29 9.56 11.99 -2.22
N LEU A 30 9.59 11.99 -0.90
CA LEU A 30 8.54 11.36 -0.10
C LEU A 30 7.16 11.97 -0.33
N ASP A 31 7.10 13.28 -0.54
CA ASP A 31 5.81 13.90 -0.81
C ASP A 31 5.21 13.39 -2.10
N GLN A 32 6.05 13.26 -3.13
CA GLN A 32 5.60 12.72 -4.40
C GLN A 32 5.13 11.28 -4.24
N VAL A 33 5.92 10.46 -3.53
CA VAL A 33 5.59 9.06 -3.35
C VAL A 33 4.26 8.93 -2.61
N LYS A 34 4.08 9.68 -1.53
CA LYS A 34 2.85 9.61 -0.76
C LYS A 34 1.65 10.04 -1.59
N ASN A 35 1.81 11.11 -2.37
CA ASN A 35 0.72 11.60 -3.21
C ASN A 35 0.32 10.58 -4.27
N VAL A 36 1.31 9.95 -4.89
CA VAL A 36 1.03 8.93 -5.90
C VAL A 36 0.27 7.76 -5.26
N LEU A 37 0.74 7.29 -4.11
CA LEU A 37 0.10 6.15 -3.45
C LEU A 37 -1.33 6.46 -3.02
N VAL A 38 -1.57 7.64 -2.46
CA VAL A 38 -2.91 8.01 -2.06
C VAL A 38 -3.82 8.14 -3.26
N SER A 39 -3.32 8.72 -4.35
CA SER A 39 -4.15 8.87 -5.55
C SER A 39 -4.51 7.52 -6.16
N ILE A 40 -3.61 6.56 -6.09
CA ILE A 40 -3.91 5.20 -6.55
C ILE A 40 -5.05 4.60 -5.73
N ALA A 41 -4.98 4.76 -4.41
CA ALA A 41 -6.02 4.22 -3.54
C ALA A 41 -7.36 4.92 -3.78
N LEU A 42 -7.33 6.23 -3.93
CA LEU A 42 -8.57 6.98 -4.14
C LEU A 42 -9.24 6.66 -5.47
N ALA A 43 -8.45 6.26 -6.45
CA ALA A 43 -8.98 5.91 -7.77
C ALA A 43 -9.56 4.50 -7.83
N ASN A 44 -9.32 3.68 -6.83
CA ASN A 44 -9.78 2.30 -6.83
C ASN A 44 -11.18 2.22 -6.22
N GLU A 45 -12.13 1.74 -6.99
CA GLU A 45 -13.52 1.72 -6.53
C GLU A 45 -13.77 0.73 -5.40
N ASN A 46 -12.88 -0.21 -5.19
CA ASN A 46 -13.03 -1.19 -4.10
C ASN A 46 -12.50 -0.67 -2.77
N ILE A 47 -11.86 0.47 -2.78
CA ILE A 47 -11.29 1.06 -1.56
C ILE A 47 -12.22 2.14 -1.06
N LEU A 48 -12.50 2.10 0.24
CA LEU A 48 -13.40 3.07 0.85
C LEU A 48 -12.74 4.44 0.94
N ASN A 49 -13.55 5.48 0.78
CA ASN A 49 -13.06 6.84 0.96
C ASN A 49 -13.06 7.26 2.42
N THR A 50 -13.81 6.56 3.24
CA THR A 50 -13.93 6.86 4.67
C THR A 50 -13.81 5.57 5.46
N PRO A 51 -12.81 5.41 6.28
CA PRO A 51 -11.69 6.35 6.53
C PRO A 51 -10.81 6.50 5.30
N GLU A 52 -10.26 7.69 5.18
CA GLU A 52 -9.46 8.04 4.01
C GLU A 52 -8.18 7.21 3.95
N PRO A 53 -7.77 6.76 2.77
CA PRO A 53 -6.48 6.09 2.63
C PRO A 53 -5.35 7.01 3.05
N ARG A 54 -4.31 6.44 3.62
CA ARG A 54 -3.17 7.23 4.07
C ARG A 54 -1.89 6.45 3.88
N VAL A 55 -0.79 7.17 3.87
CA VAL A 55 0.53 6.57 3.75
C VAL A 55 1.35 6.97 4.97
N ARG A 56 2.05 6.01 5.54
CA ARG A 56 2.96 6.28 6.65
C ARG A 56 4.37 5.90 6.28
N PHE A 57 5.31 6.78 6.60
CA PHE A 57 6.72 6.49 6.44
C PHE A 57 7.16 5.82 7.73
N ARG A 58 7.46 4.53 7.64
CA ARG A 58 7.68 3.72 8.82
C ARG A 58 9.10 3.73 9.34
N GLU A 59 10.06 3.62 8.45
CA GLU A 59 11.44 3.56 8.91
C GLU A 59 12.43 3.71 7.77
N PHE A 60 13.66 4.01 8.14
CA PHE A 60 14.78 4.00 7.22
C PHE A 60 15.29 2.55 7.19
N GLY A 61 14.95 1.83 6.14
CA GLY A 61 15.32 0.42 6.04
C GLY A 61 16.71 0.22 5.49
N ASP A 62 17.14 -1.03 5.51
CA ASP A 62 18.47 -1.37 5.01
C ASP A 62 18.62 -1.12 3.52
N HIS A 63 17.55 -1.29 2.78
CA HIS A 63 17.60 -1.18 1.34
C HIS A 63 16.87 0.03 0.80
N GLY A 64 16.14 0.74 1.63
CA GLY A 64 15.39 1.89 1.17
C GLY A 64 14.48 2.40 2.25
N LEU A 65 13.70 3.41 1.88
CA LEU A 65 12.71 3.99 2.78
C LEU A 65 11.48 3.10 2.79
N LYS A 66 11.01 2.75 3.98
CA LYS A 66 9.87 1.86 4.11
C LYS A 66 8.60 2.67 4.36
N LEU A 67 7.64 2.54 3.47
CA LEU A 67 6.35 3.18 3.61
C LEU A 67 5.25 2.14 3.63
N GLN A 68 4.13 2.51 4.20
CA GLN A 68 2.95 1.64 4.18
C GLN A 68 1.75 2.43 3.71
N LEU A 69 1.04 1.88 2.74
CA LEU A 69 -0.23 2.40 2.28
C LEU A 69 -1.32 1.68 3.06
N LEU A 70 -2.17 2.45 3.73
CA LEU A 70 -3.22 1.92 4.58
C LEU A 70 -4.56 2.33 4.02
N PHE A 71 -5.46 1.37 3.90
CA PHE A 71 -6.79 1.68 3.41
C PHE A 71 -7.78 0.62 3.90
N TRP A 72 -9.08 0.90 3.71
CA TRP A 72 -10.15 0.01 4.10
C TRP A 72 -10.90 -0.46 2.88
N ILE A 73 -11.35 -1.71 2.91
CA ILE A 73 -12.18 -2.27 1.84
C ILE A 73 -13.49 -2.75 2.44
N HIS A 74 -14.50 -2.91 1.57
CA HIS A 74 -15.84 -3.33 2.01
C HIS A 74 -15.89 -4.75 2.47
N LYS A 75 -15.25 -5.65 1.76
CA LYS A 75 -15.41 -7.07 2.00
C LYS A 75 -14.08 -7.77 2.01
N PRO A 76 -13.87 -8.69 2.95
CA PRO A 76 -12.62 -9.44 2.98
C PRO A 76 -12.37 -10.25 1.70
N GLU A 77 -13.42 -10.72 1.05
CA GLU A 77 -13.22 -11.59 -0.10
C GLU A 77 -12.65 -10.88 -1.31
N ILE A 78 -12.70 -9.55 -1.36
CA ILE A 78 -12.08 -8.83 -2.48
C ILE A 78 -10.66 -8.35 -2.16
N ARG A 79 -10.14 -8.76 -1.00
CA ARG A 79 -8.84 -8.30 -0.55
C ARG A 79 -7.73 -8.61 -1.54
N GLY A 80 -7.64 -9.87 -1.99
CA GLY A 80 -6.58 -10.26 -2.90
C GLY A 80 -6.66 -9.52 -4.22
N ARG A 81 -7.86 -9.40 -4.76
CA ARG A 81 -8.08 -8.69 -6.02
C ARG A 81 -7.73 -7.22 -5.89
N THR A 82 -8.08 -6.61 -4.76
CA THR A 82 -7.79 -5.21 -4.53
C THR A 82 -6.29 -4.97 -4.40
N ILE A 83 -5.61 -5.85 -3.65
CA ILE A 83 -4.15 -5.74 -3.50
C ILE A 83 -3.46 -5.88 -4.85
N ASP A 84 -3.92 -6.84 -5.67
CA ASP A 84 -3.35 -7.01 -6.99
C ASP A 84 -3.49 -5.75 -7.84
N ALA A 85 -4.68 -5.16 -7.84
CA ALA A 85 -4.91 -3.95 -8.62
C ALA A 85 -4.05 -2.79 -8.13
N VAL A 86 -3.96 -2.63 -6.82
CA VAL A 86 -3.16 -1.55 -6.25
C VAL A 86 -1.68 -1.75 -6.55
N ASN A 87 -1.18 -2.96 -6.38
CA ASN A 87 0.23 -3.24 -6.68
C ASN A 87 0.56 -3.00 -8.14
N THR A 88 -0.35 -3.38 -9.03
CA THR A 88 -0.17 -3.16 -10.46
C THR A 88 -0.09 -1.67 -10.77
N GLU A 89 -0.98 -0.88 -10.17
CA GLU A 89 -0.95 0.56 -10.38
C GLU A 89 0.28 1.19 -9.77
N ILE A 90 0.73 0.70 -8.63
CA ILE A 90 1.97 1.21 -8.03
C ILE A 90 3.13 1.00 -8.99
N TYR A 91 3.22 -0.18 -9.56
CA TYR A 91 4.29 -0.48 -10.51
C TYR A 91 4.25 0.48 -11.70
N LYS A 92 3.08 0.67 -12.28
CA LYS A 92 2.92 1.54 -13.44
C LYS A 92 3.18 3.00 -13.11
N GLN A 93 2.59 3.49 -12.03
CA GLN A 93 2.70 4.89 -11.67
C GLN A 93 4.11 5.24 -11.22
N PHE A 94 4.77 4.35 -10.52
CA PHE A 94 6.15 4.58 -10.12
C PHE A 94 7.06 4.68 -11.32
N SER A 95 6.83 3.81 -12.32
CA SER A 95 7.59 3.89 -13.56
C SER A 95 7.38 5.23 -14.25
N GLN A 96 6.13 5.66 -14.35
CA GLN A 96 5.81 6.91 -15.02
C GLN A 96 6.38 8.12 -14.30
N ASN A 97 6.44 8.06 -12.98
CA ASN A 97 6.91 9.18 -12.17
C ASN A 97 8.38 9.06 -11.78
N LYS A 98 9.07 8.07 -12.34
CA LYS A 98 10.49 7.84 -12.08
C LYS A 98 10.80 7.64 -10.61
N ILE A 99 9.90 6.96 -9.92
CA ILE A 99 10.11 6.55 -8.54
C ILE A 99 10.71 5.15 -8.58
N HIS A 100 11.87 4.98 -7.94
CA HIS A 100 12.60 3.72 -8.02
C HIS A 100 12.44 2.89 -6.77
N ILE A 101 12.27 1.58 -6.97
CA ILE A 101 12.20 0.62 -5.89
C ILE A 101 13.57 -0.02 -5.77
N PRO A 102 14.12 -0.13 -4.56
CA PRO A 102 15.46 -0.68 -4.40
C PRO A 102 15.50 -2.16 -4.72
N TYR A 103 16.61 -2.60 -5.26
CA TYR A 103 16.82 -4.01 -5.52
C TYR A 103 17.30 -4.70 -4.26
N PRO A 104 16.95 -5.98 -4.08
CA PRO A 104 17.48 -6.72 -2.93
C PRO A 104 18.98 -6.86 -3.05
N THR A 105 19.67 -6.77 -1.95
CA THR A 105 21.10 -6.85 -2.01
C THR A 105 21.61 -8.23 -2.27
N MET A 106 20.86 -9.20 -1.93
CA MET A 106 21.38 -10.48 -2.12
C MET A 106 21.57 -10.87 -3.50
N LYS A 107 21.22 -10.23 -4.32
CA LYS A 107 21.41 -10.58 -5.56
C LYS A 107 22.73 -10.56 -5.94
N VAL A 108 23.19 -10.20 -5.27
CA VAL A 108 24.36 -10.12 -5.47
C VAL A 108 25.00 -11.21 -5.86
N ILE A 109 24.65 -11.71 -6.06
CA ILE A 109 25.10 -12.61 -6.34
C ILE A 109 25.46 -13.03 -7.31
N LEU A 110 25.67 -12.95 -7.80
CA LEU A 110 25.94 -13.25 -8.62
C LEU A 110 26.85 -13.81 -8.89
N PRO A 111 27.13 -14.31 -9.16
CA PRO A 111 27.94 -14.82 -9.33
C PRO A 111 28.61 -14.76 -10.02
N LYS A 112 28.85 -14.72 -10.16
CA LYS A 112 29.37 -14.70 -10.72
C LYS A 112 29.67 -15.14 -11.12
#